data_12d6e12c71c6b70d54cd24fd1f93e85b
#
_entry.id   12d6e12c71c6b70d54cd24fd1f93e85b
#
_cell.length_a   1.000
_cell.length_b   1.000
_cell.length_c   1.000
_cell.angle_alpha   90.00
_cell.angle_beta   90.00
_cell.angle_gamma   90.00
#
_symmetry.space_group_name_H-M   'P 1'
#
loop_
_entity.id
_entity.type
_entity.pdbx_description
1 polymer ?
#
loop_
_entity_poly.entity_id
_entity_poly.type
_entity_poly.pdbx_seq_one_letter_code
_entity_poly.pdbx_strand_id
1 'polypeptide(L)'
;HDNGVPFYVAMPRSTLDLALPEGRAIPIEERSAREVTHLAGRAADGGVVEVQLVPDGSAAANPAFDVTPARLVTGLITERGVVAPAEAGAL
;
A
#
# COMPACT_ATOMS: atom_id res chain seq x y z
N HIS A 1 14.84 7.84 -3.89
CA HIS A 1 16.03 8.08 -3.04
C HIS A 1 17.33 7.89 -3.81
N ASP A 2 17.56 6.71 -4.37
CA ASP A 2 18.84 6.37 -5.02
C ASP A 2 19.09 7.18 -6.31
N ASN A 3 18.05 7.75 -6.89
CA ASN A 3 18.13 8.65 -8.04
C ASN A 3 18.06 10.14 -7.64
N GLY A 4 18.22 10.47 -6.37
CA GLY A 4 18.15 11.84 -5.87
C GLY A 4 16.74 12.44 -5.85
N VAL A 5 15.70 11.63 -5.99
CA VAL A 5 14.30 12.08 -5.96
C VAL A 5 13.75 11.91 -4.54
N PRO A 6 13.20 12.98 -3.93
CA PRO A 6 12.53 12.86 -2.63
C PRO A 6 11.30 11.95 -2.71
N PHE A 7 11.09 11.16 -1.67
CA PHE A 7 9.95 10.27 -1.53
C PHE A 7 9.29 10.48 -0.16
N TYR A 8 8.02 10.86 -0.17
CA TYR A 8 7.24 11.13 1.04
C TYR A 8 6.08 10.15 1.15
N VAL A 9 5.78 9.72 2.37
CA VAL A 9 4.61 8.89 2.67
C VAL A 9 3.60 9.75 3.42
N ALA A 10 2.42 9.94 2.84
CA ALA A 10 1.32 10.65 3.47
C ALA A 10 0.38 9.64 4.13
N MET A 11 0.14 9.79 5.43
CA MET A 11 -0.70 8.88 6.19
C MET A 11 -1.26 9.54 7.44
N PRO A 12 -2.42 9.09 7.95
CA PRO A 12 -2.87 9.51 9.28
C PRO A 12 -1.95 8.90 10.35
N ARG A 13 -1.76 9.62 11.46
CA ARG A 13 -0.94 9.15 12.58
C ARG A 13 -1.41 7.80 13.12
N SER A 14 -2.69 7.50 13.04
CA SER A 14 -3.25 6.20 13.45
C SER A 14 -2.67 5.00 12.68
N THR A 15 -2.04 5.22 11.52
CA THR A 15 -1.36 4.18 10.76
C THR A 15 0.01 3.82 11.34
N LEU A 16 0.59 4.69 12.19
CA LEU A 16 1.89 4.43 12.82
C LEU A 16 1.76 3.34 13.90
N ASP A 17 2.58 2.32 13.78
CA ASP A 17 2.77 1.33 14.82
C ASP A 17 4.22 1.41 15.34
N LEU A 18 4.42 2.11 16.44
CA LEU A 18 5.73 2.32 17.04
C LEU A 18 6.27 1.08 17.77
N ALA A 19 5.44 0.04 17.95
CA ALA A 19 5.86 -1.22 18.54
C ALA A 19 6.58 -2.13 17.53
N LEU A 20 6.42 -1.90 16.23
CA LEU A 20 7.11 -2.65 15.19
C LEU A 20 8.54 -2.11 15.01
N PRO A 21 9.57 -2.93 15.20
CA PRO A 21 10.95 -2.48 15.07
C PRO A 21 11.37 -2.26 13.62
N GLU A 22 10.80 -3.01 12.69
CA GLU A 22 11.09 -2.91 11.25
C GLU A 22 9.95 -3.45 10.40
N GLY A 23 9.90 -3.02 9.14
CA GLY A 23 8.85 -3.43 8.20
C GLY A 23 8.80 -4.93 7.92
N ARG A 24 9.93 -5.65 8.07
CA ARG A 24 9.96 -7.11 7.90
C ARG A 24 9.12 -7.85 8.95
N ALA A 25 8.83 -7.22 10.09
CA ALA A 25 7.98 -7.80 11.12
C ALA A 25 6.48 -7.70 10.79
N ILE A 26 6.10 -6.99 9.75
CA ILE A 26 4.71 -6.87 9.30
C ILE A 26 4.30 -8.18 8.62
N PRO A 27 3.25 -8.88 9.11
CA PRO A 27 2.70 -10.03 8.40
C PRO A 27 2.04 -9.56 7.10
N ILE A 28 2.54 -9.99 5.96
CA ILE A 28 1.99 -9.64 4.66
C ILE A 28 0.97 -10.71 4.26
N GLU A 29 -0.31 -10.33 4.29
CA GLU A 29 -1.41 -11.17 3.86
C GLU A 29 -1.45 -11.28 2.34
N GLU A 30 -1.62 -12.48 1.81
CA GLU A 30 -1.92 -12.71 0.40
C GLU A 30 -3.45 -12.68 0.24
N ARG A 31 -3.94 -11.72 -0.51
CA ARG A 31 -5.36 -11.54 -0.79
C ARG A 31 -5.80 -12.34 -2.02
N SER A 32 -7.10 -12.40 -2.27
CA SER A 32 -7.64 -13.12 -3.42
C SER A 32 -7.07 -12.58 -4.74
N ALA A 33 -6.57 -13.48 -5.58
CA ALA A 33 -6.14 -13.14 -6.95
C ALA A 33 -7.27 -12.53 -7.77
N ARG A 34 -8.51 -12.83 -7.43
CA ARG A 34 -9.69 -12.30 -8.12
C ARG A 34 -9.82 -10.79 -8.05
N GLU A 35 -9.32 -10.16 -6.98
CA GLU A 35 -9.26 -8.68 -6.88
C GLU A 35 -8.41 -8.05 -7.99
N VAL A 36 -7.45 -8.78 -8.52
CA VAL A 36 -6.54 -8.33 -9.58
C VAL A 36 -7.04 -8.74 -10.96
N THR A 37 -7.61 -9.94 -11.07
CA THR A 37 -7.98 -10.54 -12.36
C THR A 37 -9.36 -10.12 -12.87
N HIS A 38 -10.21 -9.58 -11.99
CA HIS A 38 -11.58 -9.21 -12.29
C HIS A 38 -11.90 -7.80 -11.82
N LEU A 39 -12.84 -7.16 -12.49
CA LEU A 39 -13.35 -5.85 -12.13
C LEU A 39 -14.88 -5.89 -12.19
N ALA A 40 -15.53 -5.43 -11.12
CA ALA A 40 -16.99 -5.26 -11.10
C ALA A 40 -17.35 -3.84 -11.55
N GLY A 41 -18.41 -3.73 -12.33
CA GLY A 41 -18.91 -2.46 -12.82
C GLY A 41 -20.39 -2.49 -13.14
N ARG A 42 -20.98 -1.31 -13.31
CA ARG A 42 -22.37 -1.16 -13.70
C ARG A 42 -22.51 -1.31 -15.21
N ALA A 43 -23.34 -2.22 -15.65
CA ALA A 43 -23.71 -2.40 -17.04
C ALA A 43 -24.76 -1.36 -17.49
N ALA A 44 -24.97 -1.25 -18.81
CA ALA A 44 -25.91 -0.30 -19.38
C ALA A 44 -27.35 -0.52 -18.90
N ASP A 45 -27.73 -1.74 -18.55
CA ASP A 45 -29.07 -2.10 -18.01
C ASP A 45 -29.23 -1.76 -16.52
N GLY A 46 -28.19 -1.24 -15.86
CA GLY A 46 -28.16 -0.90 -14.45
C GLY A 46 -27.74 -2.03 -13.53
N GLY A 47 -27.55 -3.26 -14.04
CA GLY A 47 -27.04 -4.40 -13.28
C GLY A 47 -25.54 -4.31 -13.03
N VAL A 48 -25.06 -5.01 -12.01
CA VAL A 48 -23.63 -5.16 -11.76
C VAL A 48 -23.12 -6.40 -12.46
N VAL A 49 -22.06 -6.24 -13.24
CA VAL A 49 -21.37 -7.35 -13.90
C VAL A 49 -19.90 -7.36 -13.49
N GLU A 50 -19.32 -8.56 -13.44
CA GLU A 50 -17.91 -8.75 -13.21
C GLU A 50 -17.22 -9.15 -14.51
N VAL A 51 -16.14 -8.47 -14.84
CA VAL A 51 -15.39 -8.67 -16.09
C VAL A 51 -14.02 -9.23 -15.77
N GLN A 52 -13.60 -10.24 -16.52
CA GLN A 52 -12.23 -10.75 -16.46
C GLN A 52 -11.29 -9.84 -17.24
N LEU A 53 -10.19 -9.42 -16.61
CA LEU A 53 -9.21 -8.49 -17.19
C LEU A 53 -8.00 -9.17 -17.79
N VAL A 54 -7.77 -10.44 -17.49
CA VAL A 54 -6.59 -11.20 -17.86
C VAL A 54 -6.97 -12.40 -18.70
N PRO A 55 -6.05 -12.97 -19.50
CA PRO A 55 -6.29 -14.23 -20.21
C PRO A 55 -6.62 -15.37 -19.25
N ASP A 56 -7.40 -16.34 -19.75
CA ASP A 56 -7.71 -17.56 -18.99
C ASP A 56 -6.44 -18.28 -18.56
N GLY A 57 -6.44 -18.77 -17.31
CA GLY A 57 -5.31 -19.46 -16.73
C GLY A 57 -4.14 -18.57 -16.26
N SER A 58 -4.24 -17.26 -16.39
CA SER A 58 -3.23 -16.34 -15.85
C SER A 58 -3.26 -16.35 -14.32
N ALA A 59 -2.10 -16.58 -13.70
CA ALA A 59 -1.93 -16.42 -12.27
C ALA A 59 -1.77 -14.94 -11.91
N ALA A 60 -2.16 -14.57 -10.70
CA ALA A 60 -1.94 -13.24 -10.15
C ALA A 60 -1.48 -13.32 -8.70
N ALA A 61 -0.56 -12.45 -8.33
CA ALA A 61 -0.16 -12.22 -6.94
C ALA A 61 -0.87 -10.96 -6.43
N ASN A 62 -1.35 -11.01 -5.20
CA ASN A 62 -2.05 -9.91 -4.57
C ASN A 62 -1.65 -9.74 -3.10
N PRO A 63 -0.37 -9.42 -2.81
CA PRO A 63 0.06 -9.08 -1.45
C PRO A 63 -0.68 -7.84 -0.96
N ALA A 64 -1.16 -7.87 0.29
CA ALA A 64 -1.90 -6.76 0.87
C ALA A 64 -1.02 -5.55 1.19
N PHE A 65 0.27 -5.79 1.43
CA PHE A 65 1.24 -4.77 1.81
C PHE A 65 2.56 -4.97 1.08
N ASP A 66 3.29 -3.90 0.98
CA ASP A 66 4.69 -3.90 0.56
C ASP A 66 5.55 -3.28 1.66
N VAL A 67 6.86 -3.46 1.60
CA VAL A 67 7.80 -2.94 2.59
C VAL A 67 8.81 -2.03 1.92
N THR A 68 8.83 -0.78 2.37
CA THR A 68 9.84 0.19 1.96
C THR A 68 10.77 0.48 3.14
N PRO A 69 12.09 0.24 3.02
CA PRO A 69 13.03 0.58 4.08
C PRO A 69 12.99 2.07 4.43
N ALA A 70 13.08 2.39 5.72
CA ALA A 70 13.02 3.77 6.20
C ALA A 70 14.08 4.69 5.57
N ARG A 71 15.25 4.14 5.22
CA ARG A 71 16.33 4.90 4.55
C ARG A 71 15.92 5.49 3.19
N LEU A 72 14.92 4.93 2.54
CA LEU A 72 14.42 5.37 1.23
C LEU A 72 13.33 6.44 1.35
N VAL A 73 12.80 6.65 2.55
CA VAL A 73 11.73 7.62 2.81
C VAL A 73 12.34 8.94 3.25
N THR A 74 12.02 10.02 2.54
CA THR A 74 12.48 11.36 2.87
C THR A 74 11.75 11.92 4.07
N GLY A 75 10.43 11.72 4.14
CA GLY A 75 9.62 12.21 5.23
C GLY A 75 8.24 11.56 5.28
N LEU A 76 7.62 11.69 6.44
CA LEU A 76 6.25 11.28 6.71
C LEU A 76 5.37 12.52 6.83
N ILE A 77 4.30 12.57 6.07
CA ILE A 77 3.32 13.65 6.11
C ILE A 77 2.11 13.15 6.88
N THR A 78 1.80 13.82 8.00
CA THR A 78 0.65 13.48 8.84
C THR A 78 -0.17 14.72 9.14
N GLU A 79 -1.31 14.54 9.79
CA GLU A 79 -2.15 15.66 10.28
C GLU A 79 -1.44 16.53 11.34
N ARG A 80 -0.28 16.09 11.85
CA ARG A 80 0.55 16.85 12.80
C ARG A 80 1.77 17.52 12.18
N GLY A 81 1.98 17.33 10.89
CA GLY A 81 3.08 17.93 10.16
C GLY A 81 3.93 16.89 9.42
N VAL A 82 5.08 17.35 8.96
CA VAL A 82 6.04 16.55 8.19
C VAL A 82 7.27 16.31 9.06
N VAL A 83 7.64 15.05 9.21
CA VAL A 83 8.81 14.64 10.01
C VAL A 83 9.65 13.61 9.26
N ALA A 84 10.94 13.52 9.59
CA ALA A 84 11.76 12.41 9.12
C ALA A 84 11.30 11.08 9.76
N PRO A 85 11.49 9.93 9.09
CA PRO A 85 11.07 8.64 9.65
C PRO A 85 11.65 8.34 11.05
N ALA A 86 12.89 8.75 11.31
CA ALA A 86 13.50 8.57 12.61
C ALA A 86 12.82 9.37 13.74
N GLU A 87 12.07 10.40 13.40
CA GLU A 87 11.36 11.29 14.32
C GLU A 87 9.87 10.92 14.51
N ALA A 88 9.43 9.82 13.89
CA ALA A 88 8.04 9.39 13.93
C ALA A 88 7.49 9.22 15.35
N GLY A 89 8.33 8.82 16.31
CA GLY A 89 7.97 8.72 17.71
C GLY A 89 7.59 10.03 18.40
N ALA A 90 7.94 11.18 17.79
CA ALA A 90 7.59 12.51 18.31
C ALA A 90 6.18 12.97 17.86
N LEU A 91 5.56 12.27 16.94
CA LEU A 91 4.20 12.54 16.47
C LEU A 91 3.19 12.08 17.52
#